data_8d411eb9e2e6103e43017503415a291f
#
_entry.id   8d411eb9e2e6103e43017503415a291f
#
_cell.length_a   1.000
_cell.length_b   1.000
_cell.length_c   1.000
_cell.angle_alpha   90.00
_cell.angle_beta   90.00
_cell.angle_gamma   90.00
#
_symmetry.space_group_name_H-M   'P 1'
#
loop_
_entity.id
_entity.type
_entity.pdbx_description
1 polymer ?
#
loop_
_entity_poly.entity_id
_entity_poly.type
_entity_poly.pdbx_seq_one_letter_code
_entity_poly.pdbx_strand_id
1 'polypeptide(L)'
;MDDVTVQEAATILQVNSRRVRSLIDSGQLDAHRVGSQWTITVDSMDAHRALVSAGANSRPLSIRTGWGAAALLDDQDVFWLSSAEKTRLRKRLARTSTWQTWARWLGLRYSSIQRYQVVDTDISNILGRSGVVATGVSAADHLTLGLGTSGQADVYTDADLADKLCREFFLVERDRGNVTVRTVDHSLHVVTAAHTAQGLVAARLMVAADLLTAGDSRAHRAGDELLHSLLRNNQTAYFS
;
A
#
# COMPACT_ATOMS: atom_id res chain seq x y z
N MET A 1 1.47 12.07 21.41
CA MET A 1 1.98 11.02 20.50
C MET A 1 3.49 11.08 20.60
N ASP A 2 4.09 10.10 21.24
CA ASP A 2 5.54 10.11 21.47
C ASP A 2 6.21 9.51 20.25
N ASP A 3 6.82 10.38 19.44
CA ASP A 3 7.63 9.94 18.31
C ASP A 3 9.02 9.52 18.81
N VAL A 4 9.63 8.52 18.19
CA VAL A 4 10.94 8.01 18.58
C VAL A 4 11.99 8.27 17.50
N THR A 5 13.25 8.42 17.93
CA THR A 5 14.39 8.56 17.03
C THR A 5 14.74 7.25 16.33
N VAL A 6 15.51 7.32 15.24
CA VAL A 6 16.03 6.11 14.54
C VAL A 6 16.81 5.20 15.49
N GLN A 7 17.49 5.76 16.49
CA GLN A 7 18.30 5.01 17.45
C GLN A 7 17.44 4.25 18.46
N GLU A 8 16.40 4.91 18.99
CA GLU A 8 15.41 4.29 19.86
C GLU A 8 14.61 3.22 19.13
N ALA A 9 14.15 3.51 17.92
CA ALA A 9 13.49 2.54 17.06
C ALA A 9 14.37 1.31 16.77
N ALA A 10 15.67 1.49 16.53
CA ALA A 10 16.62 0.40 16.34
C ALA A 10 16.72 -0.49 17.57
N THR A 11 16.73 0.10 18.76
CA THR A 11 16.75 -0.63 20.04
C THR A 11 15.44 -1.39 20.26
N ILE A 12 14.30 -0.73 20.04
CA ILE A 12 12.97 -1.33 20.27
C ILE A 12 12.68 -2.46 19.28
N LEU A 13 13.09 -2.30 18.00
CA LEU A 13 12.92 -3.31 16.94
C LEU A 13 14.01 -4.38 16.95
N GLN A 14 15.04 -4.26 17.80
CA GLN A 14 16.20 -5.16 17.87
C GLN A 14 16.92 -5.30 16.51
N VAL A 15 17.07 -4.19 15.79
CA VAL A 15 17.78 -4.12 14.51
C VAL A 15 18.81 -2.99 14.54
N ASN A 16 19.69 -2.90 13.54
CA ASN A 16 20.59 -1.75 13.44
C ASN A 16 19.91 -0.53 12.80
N SER A 17 20.46 0.66 13.04
CA SER A 17 19.94 1.94 12.51
C SER A 17 19.89 1.98 10.98
N ARG A 18 20.78 1.23 10.29
CA ARG A 18 20.73 1.11 8.81
C ARG A 18 19.45 0.38 8.37
N ARG A 19 19.05 -0.65 9.10
CA ARG A 19 17.81 -1.39 8.81
C ARG A 19 16.58 -0.51 9.06
N VAL A 20 16.59 0.30 10.15
CA VAL A 20 15.50 1.25 10.41
C VAL A 20 15.34 2.24 9.25
N ARG A 21 16.44 2.83 8.76
CA ARG A 21 16.40 3.73 7.59
C ARG A 21 15.87 3.01 6.34
N SER A 22 16.32 1.78 6.10
CA SER A 22 15.78 0.97 4.98
C SER A 22 14.28 0.69 5.12
N LEU A 23 13.75 0.55 6.34
CA LEU A 23 12.31 0.39 6.59
C LEU A 23 11.53 1.69 6.34
N ILE A 24 12.13 2.85 6.67
CA ILE A 24 11.60 4.17 6.34
C ILE A 24 11.58 4.37 4.82
N ASP A 25 12.71 4.15 4.16
CA ASP A 25 12.85 4.32 2.71
C ASP A 25 11.89 3.41 1.91
N SER A 26 11.58 2.23 2.46
CA SER A 26 10.63 1.28 1.86
C SER A 26 9.17 1.52 2.31
N GLY A 27 8.88 2.58 3.08
CA GLY A 27 7.55 2.90 3.58
C GLY A 27 6.97 1.88 4.58
N GLN A 28 7.82 1.03 5.16
CA GLN A 28 7.41 0.06 6.19
C GLN A 28 7.39 0.66 7.60
N LEU A 29 7.97 1.83 7.78
CA LEU A 29 7.87 2.66 8.96
C LEU A 29 7.54 4.09 8.54
N ASP A 30 6.49 4.64 9.12
CA ASP A 30 6.13 6.04 8.94
C ASP A 30 7.06 6.91 9.77
N ALA A 31 7.78 7.79 9.09
CA ALA A 31 8.72 8.70 9.71
C ALA A 31 8.62 10.09 9.07
N HIS A 32 8.94 11.11 9.86
CA HIS A 32 9.05 12.48 9.38
C HIS A 32 10.36 13.10 9.89
N ARG A 33 10.79 14.17 9.26
CA ARG A 33 12.00 14.87 9.67
C ARG A 33 11.70 15.98 10.69
N VAL A 34 12.45 15.95 11.79
CA VAL A 34 12.51 17.05 12.75
C VAL A 34 13.93 17.61 12.71
N GLY A 35 14.13 18.74 12.02
CA GLY A 35 15.46 19.26 11.70
C GLY A 35 16.23 18.32 10.77
N SER A 36 17.38 17.83 11.23
CA SER A 36 18.21 16.87 10.48
C SER A 36 17.97 15.40 10.84
N GLN A 37 17.06 15.12 11.79
CA GLN A 37 16.84 13.77 12.31
C GLN A 37 15.51 13.19 11.82
N TRP A 38 15.52 11.89 11.51
CA TRP A 38 14.31 11.12 11.29
C TRP A 38 13.64 10.75 12.61
N THR A 39 12.35 10.96 12.68
CA THR A 39 11.50 10.65 13.82
C THR A 39 10.39 9.72 13.34
N ILE A 40 10.20 8.59 14.03
CA ILE A 40 9.27 7.51 13.64
C ILE A 40 8.09 7.55 14.60
N THR A 41 6.86 7.40 14.08
CA THR A 41 5.65 7.33 14.90
C THR A 41 5.61 6.02 15.67
N VAL A 42 5.25 6.07 16.94
CA VAL A 42 5.13 4.86 17.78
C VAL A 42 4.09 3.90 17.21
N ASP A 43 2.97 4.41 16.69
CA ASP A 43 1.93 3.59 16.09
C ASP A 43 2.44 2.77 14.90
N SER A 44 3.26 3.40 14.03
CA SER A 44 3.91 2.69 12.90
C SER A 44 4.89 1.64 13.37
N MET A 45 5.62 1.92 14.45
CA MET A 45 6.54 0.97 15.05
C MET A 45 5.81 -0.24 15.66
N ASP A 46 4.73 -0.02 16.36
CA ASP A 46 3.93 -1.08 16.98
C ASP A 46 3.23 -1.93 15.92
N ALA A 47 2.71 -1.31 14.86
CA ALA A 47 2.21 -2.01 13.69
C ALA A 47 3.30 -2.89 13.05
N HIS A 48 4.52 -2.35 12.86
CA HIS A 48 5.63 -3.11 12.31
C HIS A 48 6.06 -4.27 13.24
N ARG A 49 6.11 -4.05 14.56
CA ARG A 49 6.40 -5.12 15.56
C ARG A 49 5.35 -6.22 15.53
N ALA A 50 4.08 -5.87 15.48
CA ALA A 50 2.97 -6.82 15.34
C ALA A 50 3.13 -7.65 14.06
N LEU A 51 3.50 -7.01 12.95
CA LEU A 51 3.81 -7.67 11.67
C LEU A 51 4.97 -8.66 11.77
N VAL A 52 6.04 -8.29 12.46
CA VAL A 52 7.24 -9.14 12.64
C VAL A 52 6.94 -10.32 13.57
N SER A 53 6.21 -10.10 14.66
CA SER A 53 5.91 -11.15 15.64
C SER A 53 4.87 -12.17 15.12
N ALA A 54 3.93 -11.75 14.29
CA ALA A 54 2.88 -12.63 13.77
C ALA A 54 3.33 -13.58 12.66
N GLY A 55 4.51 -13.39 12.07
CA GLY A 55 4.90 -14.17 10.89
C GLY A 55 6.41 -14.32 10.67
N ALA A 56 7.15 -14.71 11.71
CA ALA A 56 8.61 -14.77 11.67
C ALA A 56 9.24 -15.51 10.48
N ASN A 57 8.50 -16.31 9.72
CA ASN A 57 9.06 -17.21 8.69
C ASN A 57 8.52 -17.02 7.26
N SER A 58 7.65 -16.04 6.96
CA SER A 58 7.17 -15.91 5.60
C SER A 58 7.85 -14.75 4.84
N ARG A 59 8.58 -15.10 3.79
CA ARG A 59 9.23 -14.14 2.90
C ARG A 59 8.17 -13.25 2.20
N PRO A 60 8.38 -11.92 2.09
CA PRO A 60 7.52 -11.04 1.28
C PRO A 60 7.31 -11.59 -0.13
N LEU A 61 6.17 -11.34 -0.72
CA LEU A 61 5.94 -11.59 -2.14
C LEU A 61 6.75 -10.57 -2.95
N SER A 62 7.27 -10.99 -4.10
CA SER A 62 7.77 -10.02 -5.06
C SER A 62 6.62 -9.12 -5.55
N ILE A 63 6.91 -7.92 -6.04
CA ILE A 63 5.91 -6.99 -6.62
C ILE A 63 5.02 -7.76 -7.59
N ARG A 64 5.60 -8.45 -8.55
CA ARG A 64 4.92 -9.24 -9.59
C ARG A 64 3.96 -10.28 -9.00
N THR A 65 4.37 -11.00 -7.95
CA THR A 65 3.55 -12.02 -7.30
C THR A 65 2.47 -11.40 -6.40
N GLY A 66 2.76 -10.28 -5.74
CA GLY A 66 1.79 -9.53 -4.93
C GLY A 66 0.62 -9.02 -5.79
N TRP A 67 0.93 -8.39 -6.92
CA TRP A 67 -0.10 -7.96 -7.89
C TRP A 67 -0.85 -9.15 -8.51
N GLY A 68 -0.17 -10.29 -8.71
CA GLY A 68 -0.83 -11.53 -9.11
C GLY A 68 -1.81 -12.05 -8.06
N ALA A 69 -1.50 -11.90 -6.77
CA ALA A 69 -2.43 -12.26 -5.70
C ALA A 69 -3.67 -11.35 -5.71
N ALA A 70 -3.47 -10.04 -5.92
CA ALA A 70 -4.56 -9.07 -6.02
C ALA A 70 -5.51 -9.38 -7.19
N ALA A 71 -4.95 -9.64 -8.37
CA ALA A 71 -5.72 -10.00 -9.56
C ALA A 71 -6.51 -11.30 -9.37
N LEU A 72 -5.90 -12.34 -8.76
CA LEU A 72 -6.60 -13.60 -8.47
C LEU A 72 -7.76 -13.45 -7.50
N LEU A 73 -7.66 -12.56 -6.51
CA LEU A 73 -8.74 -12.27 -5.56
C LEU A 73 -9.86 -11.40 -6.14
N ASP A 74 -9.59 -10.75 -7.27
CA ASP A 74 -10.56 -10.00 -8.05
C ASP A 74 -11.05 -10.77 -9.29
N ASP A 75 -10.81 -12.11 -9.32
CA ASP A 75 -11.19 -13.03 -10.41
C ASP A 75 -10.66 -12.61 -11.80
N GLN A 76 -9.51 -11.92 -11.82
CA GLN A 76 -8.86 -11.48 -13.05
C GLN A 76 -7.84 -12.48 -13.54
N ASP A 77 -7.57 -12.48 -14.86
CA ASP A 77 -6.48 -13.29 -15.42
C ASP A 77 -5.10 -12.71 -15.06
N VAL A 78 -4.17 -13.60 -14.77
CA VAL A 78 -2.79 -13.26 -14.37
C VAL A 78 -1.83 -13.83 -15.42
N PHE A 79 -1.82 -13.23 -16.61
CA PHE A 79 -1.02 -13.71 -17.74
C PHE A 79 0.50 -13.59 -17.53
N TRP A 80 0.95 -12.73 -16.61
CA TRP A 80 2.37 -12.54 -16.29
C TRP A 80 2.95 -13.57 -15.31
N LEU A 81 2.12 -14.46 -14.75
CA LEU A 81 2.57 -15.59 -13.93
C LEU A 81 2.38 -16.91 -14.67
N SER A 82 3.36 -17.80 -14.55
CA SER A 82 3.25 -19.17 -15.07
C SER A 82 2.16 -19.96 -14.33
N SER A 83 1.67 -21.03 -14.93
CA SER A 83 0.67 -21.91 -14.32
C SER A 83 1.13 -22.48 -12.98
N ALA A 84 2.43 -22.81 -12.85
CA ALA A 84 3.01 -23.31 -11.61
C ALA A 84 3.05 -22.23 -10.51
N GLU A 85 3.35 -20.97 -10.86
CA GLU A 85 3.31 -19.83 -9.94
C GLU A 85 1.87 -19.55 -9.50
N LYS A 86 0.91 -19.51 -10.42
CA LYS A 86 -0.52 -19.35 -10.13
C LYS A 86 -1.01 -20.42 -9.15
N THR A 87 -0.67 -21.70 -9.39
CA THR A 87 -1.07 -22.81 -8.51
C THR A 87 -0.47 -22.68 -7.11
N ARG A 88 0.82 -22.33 -7.00
CA ARG A 88 1.48 -22.11 -5.69
C ARG A 88 0.85 -20.92 -4.97
N LEU A 89 0.55 -19.87 -5.71
CA LEU A 89 -0.06 -18.66 -5.14
C LEU A 89 -1.47 -18.96 -4.61
N ARG A 90 -2.33 -19.63 -5.39
CA ARG A 90 -3.66 -20.07 -4.94
C ARG A 90 -3.60 -20.91 -3.66
N LYS A 91 -2.69 -21.90 -3.59
CA LYS A 91 -2.50 -22.71 -2.39
C LYS A 91 -2.07 -21.87 -1.18
N ARG A 92 -1.28 -20.81 -1.41
CA ARG A 92 -0.85 -19.89 -0.36
C ARG A 92 -2.01 -19.01 0.11
N LEU A 93 -2.81 -18.47 -0.82
CA LEU A 93 -4.00 -17.67 -0.55
C LEU A 93 -5.03 -18.45 0.29
N ALA A 94 -5.28 -19.71 -0.03
CA ALA A 94 -6.23 -20.56 0.69
C ALA A 94 -5.82 -20.86 2.16
N ARG A 95 -4.54 -20.74 2.50
CA ARG A 95 -4.00 -21.06 3.84
C ARG A 95 -3.86 -19.85 4.76
N THR A 96 -3.98 -18.64 4.25
CA THR A 96 -3.63 -17.42 4.97
C THR A 96 -4.87 -16.66 5.36
N SER A 97 -5.05 -16.47 6.66
CA SER A 97 -6.24 -15.84 7.24
C SER A 97 -5.96 -14.57 8.05
N THR A 98 -4.71 -14.21 8.32
CA THR A 98 -4.39 -13.08 9.19
C THR A 98 -3.89 -11.86 8.41
N TRP A 99 -4.38 -10.67 8.77
CA TRP A 99 -3.97 -9.41 8.16
C TRP A 99 -2.45 -9.15 8.31
N GLN A 100 -1.85 -9.57 9.43
CA GLN A 100 -0.41 -9.44 9.67
C GLN A 100 0.43 -10.16 8.60
N THR A 101 0.01 -11.34 8.20
CA THR A 101 0.68 -12.08 7.13
C THR A 101 0.53 -11.38 5.79
N TRP A 102 -0.64 -10.83 5.50
CA TRP A 102 -0.91 -10.10 4.26
C TRP A 102 -0.13 -8.79 4.17
N ALA A 103 -0.11 -7.99 5.25
CA ALA A 103 0.66 -6.76 5.29
C ALA A 103 2.16 -7.04 5.06
N ARG A 104 2.70 -8.12 5.61
CA ARG A 104 4.07 -8.54 5.34
C ARG A 104 4.29 -9.01 3.91
N TRP A 105 3.38 -9.81 3.36
CA TRP A 105 3.48 -10.29 2.00
C TRP A 105 3.46 -9.16 0.98
N LEU A 106 2.66 -8.14 1.21
CA LEU A 106 2.48 -6.98 0.35
C LEU A 106 3.41 -5.80 0.69
N GLY A 107 4.32 -5.97 1.62
CA GLY A 107 5.29 -4.93 2.00
C GLY A 107 6.17 -4.44 0.85
N LEU A 108 6.31 -5.22 -0.24
CA LEU A 108 7.05 -4.86 -1.44
C LEU A 108 6.12 -4.67 -2.66
N ARG A 109 4.89 -4.18 -2.47
CA ARG A 109 3.90 -4.00 -3.55
C ARG A 109 4.18 -2.85 -4.51
N TYR A 110 5.16 -2.00 -4.19
CA TYR A 110 5.60 -0.87 -5.00
C TYR A 110 7.14 -0.77 -4.98
N SER A 111 7.70 -0.07 -5.98
CA SER A 111 9.15 0.15 -6.12
C SER A 111 9.60 1.31 -5.26
N SER A 112 8.80 2.39 -5.18
CA SER A 112 9.03 3.54 -4.30
C SER A 112 7.73 4.12 -3.77
N ILE A 113 7.82 4.89 -2.69
CA ILE A 113 6.75 5.69 -2.14
C ILE A 113 7.28 7.08 -1.80
N GLN A 114 6.56 8.11 -2.22
CA GLN A 114 6.89 9.50 -1.96
C GLN A 114 5.63 10.27 -1.60
N ARG A 115 5.78 11.27 -0.73
CA ARG A 115 4.69 12.13 -0.31
C ARG A 115 4.95 13.55 -0.75
N TYR A 116 3.90 14.19 -1.23
CA TYR A 116 3.96 15.54 -1.76
C TYR A 116 2.84 16.41 -1.21
N GLN A 117 3.08 17.71 -1.20
CA GLN A 117 2.08 18.73 -0.96
C GLN A 117 1.68 19.38 -2.28
N VAL A 118 0.38 19.52 -2.50
CA VAL A 118 -0.20 20.26 -3.60
C VAL A 118 -1.40 21.07 -3.10
N VAL A 119 -1.90 22.00 -3.89
CA VAL A 119 -3.16 22.69 -3.61
C VAL A 119 -4.35 21.75 -3.81
N ASP A 120 -5.35 21.85 -2.95
CA ASP A 120 -6.47 20.89 -2.92
C ASP A 120 -7.25 20.83 -4.24
N THR A 121 -7.29 21.93 -5.00
CA THR A 121 -7.93 22.00 -6.32
C THR A 121 -7.32 21.07 -7.37
N ASP A 122 -6.05 20.69 -7.23
CA ASP A 122 -5.35 19.82 -8.17
C ASP A 122 -5.50 18.32 -7.85
N ILE A 123 -6.02 17.98 -6.68
CA ILE A 123 -6.21 16.58 -6.28
C ILE A 123 -7.07 15.82 -7.28
N SER A 124 -8.21 16.40 -7.70
CA SER A 124 -9.10 15.78 -8.69
C SER A 124 -8.45 15.65 -10.07
N ASN A 125 -7.61 16.62 -10.46
CA ASN A 125 -6.87 16.59 -11.71
C ASN A 125 -5.81 15.48 -11.70
N ILE A 126 -5.11 15.28 -10.58
CA ILE A 126 -4.15 14.18 -10.40
C ILE A 126 -4.88 12.83 -10.48
N LEU A 127 -5.97 12.66 -9.74
CA LEU A 127 -6.75 11.41 -9.73
C LEU A 127 -7.36 11.08 -11.09
N GLY A 128 -7.76 12.08 -11.89
CA GLY A 128 -8.29 11.91 -13.23
C GLY A 128 -7.25 11.66 -14.34
N ARG A 129 -5.96 11.66 -14.01
CA ARG A 129 -4.90 11.49 -15.02
C ARG A 129 -4.83 10.05 -15.53
N SER A 130 -4.75 9.91 -16.85
CA SER A 130 -4.56 8.59 -17.48
C SER A 130 -3.30 7.90 -16.97
N GLY A 131 -3.41 6.64 -16.55
CA GLY A 131 -2.32 5.86 -15.95
C GLY A 131 -2.15 6.06 -14.44
N VAL A 132 -2.87 7.00 -13.84
CA VAL A 132 -2.97 7.12 -12.38
C VAL A 132 -4.07 6.18 -11.88
N VAL A 133 -3.77 5.41 -10.85
CA VAL A 133 -4.69 4.43 -10.24
C VAL A 133 -4.90 4.80 -8.78
N ALA A 134 -6.12 5.18 -8.42
CA ALA A 134 -6.49 5.52 -7.05
C ALA A 134 -6.36 4.31 -6.12
N THR A 135 -5.83 4.51 -4.92
CA THR A 135 -5.69 3.48 -3.88
C THR A 135 -5.95 4.08 -2.50
N GLY A 136 -5.79 3.29 -1.44
CA GLY A 136 -5.93 3.78 -0.07
C GLY A 136 -7.21 4.57 0.14
N VAL A 137 -7.09 5.74 0.74
CA VAL A 137 -8.25 6.61 1.03
C VAL A 137 -8.91 7.13 -0.25
N SER A 138 -8.16 7.34 -1.34
CA SER A 138 -8.72 7.82 -2.61
C SER A 138 -9.57 6.77 -3.34
N ALA A 139 -9.42 5.50 -3.00
CA ALA A 139 -10.25 4.41 -3.52
C ALA A 139 -11.48 4.11 -2.62
N ALA A 140 -11.56 4.73 -1.45
CA ALA A 140 -12.53 4.34 -0.41
C ALA A 140 -13.99 4.56 -0.84
N ASP A 141 -14.29 5.66 -1.53
CA ASP A 141 -15.64 5.96 -2.01
C ASP A 141 -16.10 4.93 -3.06
N HIS A 142 -15.20 4.48 -3.94
CA HIS A 142 -15.50 3.48 -4.97
C HIS A 142 -15.78 2.10 -4.36
N LEU A 143 -15.21 1.83 -3.20
CA LEU A 143 -15.38 0.55 -2.48
C LEU A 143 -16.41 0.65 -1.33
N THR A 144 -17.09 1.79 -1.20
CA THR A 144 -18.12 2.04 -0.19
C THR A 144 -17.61 1.85 1.25
N LEU A 145 -16.36 2.29 1.50
CA LEU A 145 -15.69 2.07 2.79
C LEU A 145 -16.02 3.14 3.85
N GLY A 146 -16.81 4.16 3.51
CA GLY A 146 -17.25 5.20 4.44
C GLY A 146 -16.13 6.10 4.98
N LEU A 147 -15.01 6.23 4.24
CA LEU A 147 -13.93 7.14 4.56
C LEU A 147 -14.10 8.46 3.78
N GLY A 148 -13.93 9.58 4.48
CA GLY A 148 -13.89 10.88 3.78
C GLY A 148 -12.56 11.02 3.03
N THR A 149 -12.64 11.38 1.73
CA THR A 149 -11.48 11.43 0.82
C THR A 149 -11.07 12.85 0.44
N SER A 150 -11.74 13.87 0.94
CA SER A 150 -11.50 15.26 0.53
C SER A 150 -10.08 15.74 0.85
N GLY A 151 -9.42 16.31 -0.16
CA GLY A 151 -8.11 16.95 0.00
C GLY A 151 -6.92 16.01 0.07
N GLN A 152 -7.08 14.72 -0.30
CA GLN A 152 -5.98 13.74 -0.35
C GLN A 152 -5.98 12.95 -1.66
N ALA A 153 -4.78 12.62 -2.16
CA ALA A 153 -4.59 11.68 -3.25
C ALA A 153 -3.60 10.57 -2.85
N ASP A 154 -4.10 9.35 -2.82
CA ASP A 154 -3.32 8.13 -2.65
C ASP A 154 -3.34 7.37 -3.98
N VAL A 155 -2.19 7.25 -4.66
CA VAL A 155 -2.15 6.74 -6.02
C VAL A 155 -0.99 5.78 -6.28
N TYR A 156 -1.23 4.87 -7.25
CA TYR A 156 -0.20 4.13 -7.97
C TYR A 156 0.02 4.74 -9.34
N THR A 157 1.27 4.73 -9.81
CA THR A 157 1.69 5.14 -11.14
C THR A 157 3.01 4.46 -11.53
N ASP A 158 3.46 4.62 -12.77
CA ASP A 158 4.86 4.34 -13.13
C ASP A 158 5.78 5.53 -12.80
N ALA A 159 7.09 5.31 -12.84
CA ALA A 159 8.06 6.34 -12.49
C ALA A 159 8.02 7.55 -13.43
N ASP A 160 7.84 7.32 -14.74
CA ASP A 160 7.81 8.39 -15.74
C ASP A 160 6.60 9.30 -15.56
N LEU A 161 5.45 8.71 -15.23
CA LEU A 161 4.24 9.48 -14.96
C LEU A 161 4.34 10.21 -13.61
N ALA A 162 4.96 9.60 -12.58
CA ALA A 162 5.24 10.28 -11.31
C ALA A 162 6.06 11.55 -11.53
N ASP A 163 7.12 11.49 -12.33
CA ASP A 163 7.94 12.65 -12.68
C ASP A 163 7.17 13.71 -13.47
N LYS A 164 6.26 13.29 -14.37
CA LYS A 164 5.37 14.22 -15.09
C LYS A 164 4.40 14.92 -14.16
N LEU A 165 3.77 14.20 -13.24
CA LEU A 165 2.87 14.77 -12.23
C LEU A 165 3.61 15.80 -11.36
N CYS A 166 4.83 15.48 -10.92
CA CYS A 166 5.66 16.40 -10.13
C CYS A 166 5.89 17.73 -10.86
N ARG A 167 6.20 17.69 -12.14
CA ARG A 167 6.43 18.91 -12.94
C ARG A 167 5.16 19.65 -13.27
N GLU A 168 4.09 18.96 -13.62
CA GLU A 168 2.84 19.55 -14.08
C GLU A 168 2.07 20.24 -12.95
N PHE A 169 2.00 19.58 -11.78
CA PHE A 169 1.26 20.07 -10.62
C PHE A 169 2.18 20.74 -9.57
N PHE A 170 3.46 20.93 -9.88
CA PHE A 170 4.43 21.55 -8.97
C PHE A 170 4.44 20.88 -7.58
N LEU A 171 4.42 19.54 -7.58
CA LEU A 171 4.39 18.77 -6.34
C LEU A 171 5.64 19.04 -5.49
N VAL A 172 5.46 19.45 -4.25
CA VAL A 172 6.54 19.73 -3.30
C VAL A 172 6.66 18.57 -2.34
N GLU A 173 7.81 17.89 -2.32
CA GLU A 173 8.05 16.77 -1.40
C GLU A 173 7.90 17.23 0.06
N ARG A 174 7.05 16.51 0.81
CA ARG A 174 6.72 16.80 2.22
C ARG A 174 6.40 15.49 2.94
N ASP A 175 6.97 15.31 4.15
CA ASP A 175 6.72 14.12 4.98
C ASP A 175 5.23 13.93 5.35
N ARG A 176 4.48 15.04 5.47
CA ARG A 176 3.03 15.06 5.73
C ARG A 176 2.27 15.78 4.60
N GLY A 177 2.58 15.41 3.38
CA GLY A 177 1.87 15.93 2.21
C GLY A 177 0.50 15.29 2.02
N ASN A 178 -0.34 15.95 1.20
CA ASN A 178 -1.68 15.48 0.87
C ASN A 178 -1.74 14.57 -0.36
N VAL A 179 -0.60 14.29 -1.02
CA VAL A 179 -0.49 13.36 -2.14
C VAL A 179 0.54 12.28 -1.80
N THR A 180 0.14 11.02 -1.84
CA THR A 180 1.03 9.86 -1.72
C THR A 180 1.13 9.18 -3.07
N VAL A 181 2.32 9.15 -3.66
CA VAL A 181 2.60 8.51 -4.93
C VAL A 181 3.42 7.23 -4.69
N ARG A 182 2.92 6.10 -5.18
CA ARG A 182 3.62 4.82 -5.18
C ARG A 182 3.93 4.42 -6.60
N THR A 183 5.20 4.15 -6.92
CA THR A 183 5.58 3.70 -8.25
C THR A 183 5.59 2.19 -8.36
N VAL A 184 5.10 1.68 -9.49
CA VAL A 184 5.03 0.24 -9.78
C VAL A 184 5.57 -0.03 -11.16
N ASP A 185 6.53 -0.96 -11.23
CA ASP A 185 7.12 -1.38 -12.50
C ASP A 185 6.15 -2.24 -13.33
N HIS A 186 6.36 -2.26 -14.63
CA HIS A 186 5.63 -3.12 -15.58
C HIS A 186 4.13 -2.86 -15.67
N SER A 187 3.66 -1.66 -15.31
CA SER A 187 2.25 -1.24 -15.41
C SER A 187 1.25 -2.18 -14.73
N LEU A 188 1.69 -2.99 -13.77
CA LEU A 188 0.83 -3.97 -13.08
C LEU A 188 -0.35 -3.29 -12.37
N HIS A 189 -0.17 -2.07 -11.88
CA HIS A 189 -1.21 -1.26 -11.27
C HIS A 189 -2.35 -0.95 -12.24
N VAL A 190 -2.03 -0.64 -13.51
CA VAL A 190 -3.04 -0.36 -14.56
C VAL A 190 -3.72 -1.66 -15.01
N VAL A 191 -2.92 -2.73 -15.23
CA VAL A 191 -3.43 -4.02 -15.73
C VAL A 191 -4.46 -4.64 -14.78
N THR A 192 -4.29 -4.43 -13.47
CA THR A 192 -5.18 -4.98 -12.44
C THR A 192 -6.23 -4.00 -11.94
N ALA A 193 -6.24 -2.77 -12.46
CA ALA A 193 -7.18 -1.75 -12.02
C ALA A 193 -8.61 -2.02 -12.48
N ALA A 194 -9.56 -1.67 -11.63
CA ALA A 194 -10.96 -1.57 -12.01
C ALA A 194 -11.22 -0.21 -12.66
N HIS A 195 -11.98 -0.19 -13.75
CA HIS A 195 -12.44 1.03 -14.41
C HIS A 195 -13.71 1.54 -13.72
N THR A 196 -13.71 2.80 -13.33
CA THR A 196 -14.87 3.48 -12.75
C THR A 196 -15.21 4.73 -13.55
N ALA A 197 -16.33 5.35 -13.26
CA ALA A 197 -16.72 6.62 -13.90
C ALA A 197 -15.75 7.78 -13.59
N GLN A 198 -15.01 7.68 -12.46
CA GLN A 198 -14.08 8.71 -12.01
C GLN A 198 -12.61 8.39 -12.32
N GLY A 199 -12.33 7.22 -12.92
CA GLY A 199 -10.96 6.80 -13.25
C GLY A 199 -10.64 5.35 -12.88
N LEU A 200 -9.36 5.07 -12.71
CA LEU A 200 -8.87 3.74 -12.37
C LEU A 200 -8.74 3.58 -10.85
N VAL A 201 -9.19 2.44 -10.34
CA VAL A 201 -9.09 2.07 -8.92
C VAL A 201 -8.27 0.79 -8.79
N ALA A 202 -7.34 0.76 -7.86
CA ALA A 202 -6.48 -0.40 -7.62
C ALA A 202 -7.28 -1.63 -7.19
N ALA A 203 -6.73 -2.81 -7.47
CA ALA A 203 -7.27 -4.07 -7.00
C ALA A 203 -7.53 -4.03 -5.48
N ARG A 204 -8.67 -4.57 -5.05
CA ARG A 204 -9.17 -4.48 -3.66
C ARG A 204 -8.14 -4.87 -2.60
N LEU A 205 -7.31 -5.88 -2.87
CA LEU A 205 -6.24 -6.29 -1.97
C LEU A 205 -5.16 -5.21 -1.78
N MET A 206 -4.84 -4.46 -2.84
CA MET A 206 -3.86 -3.36 -2.77
C MET A 206 -4.43 -2.17 -1.98
N VAL A 207 -5.70 -1.84 -2.21
CA VAL A 207 -6.40 -0.82 -1.41
C VAL A 207 -6.41 -1.19 0.07
N ALA A 208 -6.77 -2.44 0.40
CA ALA A 208 -6.75 -2.93 1.78
C ALA A 208 -5.35 -2.80 2.41
N ALA A 209 -4.29 -3.19 1.69
CA ALA A 209 -2.92 -3.10 2.17
C ALA A 209 -2.46 -1.65 2.41
N ASP A 210 -2.88 -0.71 1.55
CA ASP A 210 -2.55 0.70 1.69
C ASP A 210 -3.28 1.35 2.87
N LEU A 211 -4.56 1.03 3.05
CA LEU A 211 -5.36 1.46 4.20
C LEU A 211 -4.80 0.93 5.53
N LEU A 212 -4.38 -0.34 5.57
CA LEU A 212 -3.75 -0.96 6.75
C LEU A 212 -2.43 -0.28 7.16
N THR A 213 -1.77 0.40 6.23
CA THR A 213 -0.49 1.10 6.45
C THR A 213 -0.61 2.62 6.49
N ALA A 214 -1.81 3.18 6.43
CA ALA A 214 -2.05 4.62 6.31
C ALA A 214 -1.80 5.45 7.60
N GLY A 215 -1.56 4.80 8.74
CA GLY A 215 -1.32 5.51 10.02
C GLY A 215 -2.57 6.15 10.67
N ASP A 216 -3.74 6.06 10.03
CA ASP A 216 -5.04 6.49 10.57
C ASP A 216 -5.87 5.28 11.00
N SER A 217 -6.42 5.35 12.21
CA SER A 217 -7.19 4.24 12.80
C SER A 217 -8.48 3.89 12.03
N ARG A 218 -9.13 4.88 11.39
CA ARG A 218 -10.32 4.63 10.55
C ARG A 218 -9.94 3.93 9.26
N ALA A 219 -8.89 4.40 8.60
CA ALA A 219 -8.35 3.77 7.40
C ALA A 219 -7.90 2.34 7.70
N HIS A 220 -7.17 2.13 8.80
CA HIS A 220 -6.73 0.80 9.22
C HIS A 220 -7.91 -0.16 9.41
N ARG A 221 -8.97 0.27 10.11
CA ARG A 221 -10.17 -0.53 10.32
C ARG A 221 -10.87 -0.89 9.00
N ALA A 222 -11.05 0.08 8.11
CA ALA A 222 -11.64 -0.14 6.80
C ALA A 222 -10.80 -1.12 5.95
N GLY A 223 -9.47 -1.00 6.01
CA GLY A 223 -8.53 -1.93 5.35
C GLY A 223 -8.65 -3.36 5.89
N ASP A 224 -8.78 -3.52 7.20
CA ASP A 224 -8.96 -4.82 7.86
C ASP A 224 -10.30 -5.47 7.48
N GLU A 225 -11.39 -4.71 7.51
CA GLU A 225 -12.74 -5.16 7.10
C GLU A 225 -12.74 -5.58 5.61
N LEU A 226 -12.12 -4.80 4.73
CA LEU A 226 -12.00 -5.11 3.31
C LEU A 226 -11.20 -6.40 3.09
N LEU A 227 -10.06 -6.55 3.75
CA LEU A 227 -9.23 -7.75 3.67
C LEU A 227 -9.97 -8.99 4.14
N HIS A 228 -10.67 -8.91 5.29
CA HIS A 228 -11.48 -10.01 5.80
C HIS A 228 -12.62 -10.41 4.84
N SER A 229 -13.24 -9.43 4.20
CA SER A 229 -14.27 -9.70 3.18
C SER A 229 -13.70 -10.46 1.98
N LEU A 230 -12.55 -10.02 1.46
CA LEU A 230 -11.85 -10.67 0.35
C LEU A 230 -11.48 -12.13 0.67
N LEU A 231 -10.96 -12.37 1.88
CA LEU A 231 -10.53 -13.71 2.28
C LEU A 231 -11.69 -14.66 2.50
N ARG A 232 -12.82 -14.21 3.04
CA ARG A 232 -14.05 -15.02 3.19
C ARG A 232 -14.60 -15.44 1.83
N ASN A 233 -14.69 -14.53 0.89
CA ASN A 233 -15.22 -14.81 -0.45
C ASN A 233 -14.32 -15.81 -1.19
N ASN A 234 -13.00 -15.68 -1.04
CA ASN A 234 -12.05 -16.61 -1.65
C ASN A 234 -12.15 -18.04 -1.06
N GLN A 235 -12.35 -18.18 0.25
CA GLN A 235 -12.51 -19.49 0.88
C GLN A 235 -13.77 -20.20 0.38
N THR A 236 -14.87 -19.50 0.21
CA THR A 236 -16.13 -20.07 -0.30
C THR A 236 -15.99 -20.58 -1.74
N ALA A 237 -15.24 -19.87 -2.58
CA ALA A 237 -15.02 -20.24 -3.99
C ALA A 237 -14.13 -21.49 -4.19
N TYR A 238 -13.32 -21.88 -3.21
CA TYR A 238 -12.44 -23.06 -3.30
C TYR A 238 -13.03 -24.33 -2.68
N PHE A 239 -14.13 -24.22 -1.97
CA PHE A 239 -14.82 -25.38 -1.34
C PHE A 239 -16.17 -25.71 -1.98
N SER A 240 -16.54 -25.01 -3.07
CA SER A 240 -17.67 -25.30 -3.95
C SER A 240 -17.18 -26.01 -5.21
#